data_485e74d3e795d28d91fd635b0c02a318
#
_entry.id   485e74d3e795d28d91fd635b0c02a318
#
_cell.length_a   1.000
_cell.length_b   1.000
_cell.length_c   1.000
_cell.angle_alpha   90.00
_cell.angle_beta   90.00
_cell.angle_gamma   90.00
#
_symmetry.space_group_name_H-M   'P 1'
#
loop_
_entity.id
_entity.type
_entity.pdbx_description
1 polymer ?
#
loop_
_entity_poly.entity_id
_entity_poly.type
_entity_poly.pdbx_seq_one_letter_code
_entity_poly.pdbx_strand_id
1 'polypeptide(L)'
;MKKRYVILTVTLFLITVSGAVNGQTIEEIIEKHINAHGGLKNWQKIENMKITGHFTSFSERKPFTEIKAKGGKYYAHFWLGQHPVHEGSDGSFVWTDDPWFELPYARKASPVEESVILQKSDFFTPFINYAEKGYKATFDGKEVKEGVEVFKITLTRNDGQNETWYLNSKTYLEYMAITDWSDFASPVQQEAVFDDFRKVGEVVLPFYNERVFDSRITSTEIENIELNVALEPGIFNLPLSEPMKKLDFLRGEWGVSFDALGRGGNWSHVDSTSSVFQFIENKNILQENISYIRYLPLEKITTWTFNNDRKNYLMTVFNDIYSSTDVYQGDFQGDSLIMDNTLVSFTKTENPTFTRYIFTQISQEGFVLEIAQSKDKGETWKVSQKFTYFRKK
;
A
#
# COMPACT_ATOMS: atom_id res chain seq x y z
N MET A 1 26.52 -80.79 59.69
CA MET A 1 27.45 -79.87 58.97
C MET A 1 26.62 -79.02 57.94
N LYS A 2 26.35 -77.73 58.26
CA LYS A 2 25.56 -76.87 57.42
C LYS A 2 26.55 -75.98 56.57
N LYS A 3 26.57 -76.15 55.26
CA LYS A 3 27.33 -75.30 54.34
C LYS A 3 26.58 -73.94 54.13
N ARG A 4 27.24 -72.85 54.51
CA ARG A 4 26.79 -71.50 54.22
C ARG A 4 27.33 -71.07 52.86
N TYR A 5 26.44 -70.75 51.95
CA TYR A 5 26.81 -70.10 50.66
C TYR A 5 26.76 -68.60 50.88
N VAL A 6 27.88 -67.91 50.60
CA VAL A 6 27.99 -66.47 50.54
C VAL A 6 27.69 -66.08 49.13
N ILE A 7 26.58 -65.37 48.92
CA ILE A 7 26.24 -64.78 47.64
C ILE A 7 26.90 -63.39 47.59
N LEU A 8 27.90 -63.26 46.72
CA LEU A 8 28.55 -61.95 46.42
C LEU A 8 27.73 -61.22 45.36
N THR A 9 26.97 -60.22 45.78
CA THR A 9 26.20 -59.35 44.86
C THR A 9 27.15 -58.25 44.30
N VAL A 10 27.55 -58.39 43.03
CA VAL A 10 28.28 -57.35 42.28
C VAL A 10 27.27 -56.36 41.79
N THR A 11 27.20 -55.18 42.40
CA THR A 11 26.38 -54.05 41.91
C THR A 11 27.17 -53.35 40.84
N LEU A 12 26.77 -53.56 39.58
CA LEU A 12 27.30 -52.84 38.41
C LEU A 12 26.71 -51.43 38.39
N PHE A 13 27.50 -50.42 38.74
CA PHE A 13 27.14 -48.99 38.60
C PHE A 13 27.29 -48.59 37.16
N LEU A 14 26.20 -48.55 36.39
CA LEU A 14 26.14 -47.94 35.07
C LEU A 14 26.18 -46.41 35.25
N ILE A 15 27.35 -45.84 35.06
CA ILE A 15 27.50 -44.35 34.90
C ILE A 15 27.00 -44.03 33.49
N THR A 16 25.74 -43.60 33.38
CA THR A 16 25.25 -42.96 32.18
C THR A 16 25.87 -41.56 32.12
N VAL A 17 26.95 -41.41 31.36
CA VAL A 17 27.44 -40.09 30.93
C VAL A 17 26.40 -39.55 29.97
N SER A 18 25.45 -38.78 30.47
CA SER A 18 24.61 -37.93 29.67
C SER A 18 25.51 -36.83 29.12
N GLY A 19 26.15 -37.09 28.00
CA GLY A 19 26.76 -36.04 27.21
C GLY A 19 25.64 -35.06 26.85
N ALA A 20 25.64 -33.89 27.48
CA ALA A 20 24.86 -32.76 26.97
C ALA A 20 25.38 -32.48 25.57
N VAL A 21 24.67 -32.99 24.57
CA VAL A 21 24.84 -32.51 23.21
C VAL A 21 24.38 -31.06 23.29
N ASN A 22 25.35 -30.14 23.42
CA ASN A 22 25.13 -28.72 23.26
C ASN A 22 24.71 -28.49 21.78
N GLY A 23 23.46 -28.83 21.46
CA GLY A 23 22.84 -28.40 20.22
C GLY A 23 22.70 -26.87 20.26
N GLN A 24 23.05 -26.21 19.19
CA GLN A 24 22.83 -24.77 19.08
C GLN A 24 21.34 -24.46 19.31
N THR A 25 21.06 -23.41 20.09
CA THR A 25 19.68 -22.95 20.30
C THR A 25 19.23 -22.10 19.11
N ILE A 26 17.93 -21.89 18.96
CA ILE A 26 17.38 -21.01 17.91
C ILE A 26 17.89 -19.58 18.09
N GLU A 27 18.00 -19.09 19.31
CA GLU A 27 18.50 -17.76 19.63
C GLU A 27 19.97 -17.59 19.18
N GLU A 28 20.83 -18.58 19.44
CA GLU A 28 22.22 -18.56 18.98
C GLU A 28 22.34 -18.57 17.45
N ILE A 29 21.48 -19.31 16.76
CA ILE A 29 21.46 -19.37 15.29
C ILE A 29 21.04 -18.01 14.73
N ILE A 30 19.97 -17.42 15.27
CA ILE A 30 19.47 -16.11 14.84
C ILE A 30 20.48 -15.00 15.16
N GLU A 31 21.13 -15.02 16.33
CA GLU A 31 22.17 -14.05 16.67
C GLU A 31 23.34 -14.11 15.66
N LYS A 32 23.80 -15.31 15.32
CA LYS A 32 24.88 -15.49 14.33
C LYS A 32 24.43 -15.07 12.94
N HIS A 33 23.19 -15.33 12.56
CA HIS A 33 22.58 -14.85 11.31
C HIS A 33 22.58 -13.32 11.24
N ILE A 34 22.10 -12.64 12.27
CA ILE A 34 22.10 -11.18 12.35
C ILE A 34 23.54 -10.62 12.28
N ASN A 35 24.49 -11.30 12.97
CA ASN A 35 25.90 -10.91 12.93
C ASN A 35 26.53 -11.13 11.55
N ALA A 36 26.17 -12.20 10.83
CA ALA A 36 26.60 -12.45 9.46
C ALA A 36 26.14 -11.35 8.50
N HIS A 37 25.01 -10.75 8.78
CA HIS A 37 24.50 -9.59 8.06
C HIS A 37 25.06 -8.24 8.52
N GLY A 38 26.09 -8.22 9.38
CA GLY A 38 26.74 -6.99 9.85
C GLY A 38 26.31 -6.51 11.22
N GLY A 39 25.40 -7.24 11.88
CA GLY A 39 25.00 -7.03 13.27
C GLY A 39 23.92 -5.96 13.47
N LEU A 40 23.10 -6.16 14.50
CA LEU A 40 21.92 -5.36 14.80
C LEU A 40 22.23 -3.85 14.91
N LYS A 41 23.37 -3.48 15.54
CA LYS A 41 23.75 -2.06 15.71
C LYS A 41 23.92 -1.31 14.39
N ASN A 42 24.40 -1.98 13.34
CA ASN A 42 24.55 -1.38 12.03
C ASN A 42 23.21 -1.26 11.31
N TRP A 43 22.37 -2.27 11.46
CA TRP A 43 20.99 -2.24 10.94
C TRP A 43 20.14 -1.14 11.56
N GLN A 44 20.29 -0.86 12.85
CA GLN A 44 19.57 0.20 13.54
C GLN A 44 19.86 1.61 12.99
N LYS A 45 21.00 1.81 12.31
CA LYS A 45 21.38 3.09 11.67
C LYS A 45 20.72 3.31 10.31
N ILE A 46 20.14 2.26 9.72
CA ILE A 46 19.53 2.33 8.39
C ILE A 46 18.06 2.69 8.55
N GLU A 47 17.66 3.84 8.04
CA GLU A 47 16.28 4.31 8.05
C GLU A 47 15.51 3.85 6.80
N ASN A 48 16.21 3.77 5.67
CA ASN A 48 15.66 3.28 4.41
C ASN A 48 16.75 2.73 3.51
N MET A 49 16.34 1.96 2.49
CA MET A 49 17.20 1.51 1.41
C MET A 49 16.44 1.59 0.08
N LYS A 50 17.17 1.97 -0.96
CA LYS A 50 16.71 1.91 -2.34
C LYS A 50 17.52 0.86 -3.07
N ILE A 51 16.83 -0.08 -3.69
CA ILE A 51 17.38 -1.23 -4.40
C ILE A 51 17.01 -1.08 -5.86
N THR A 52 17.98 -1.21 -6.76
CA THR A 52 17.77 -1.17 -8.21
C THR A 52 18.51 -2.30 -8.89
N GLY A 53 18.01 -2.73 -10.02
CA GLY A 53 18.58 -3.82 -10.81
C GLY A 53 17.60 -4.31 -11.86
N HIS A 54 17.61 -5.61 -12.12
CA HIS A 54 16.73 -6.24 -13.12
C HIS A 54 15.90 -7.34 -12.48
N PHE A 55 14.64 -7.35 -12.86
CA PHE A 55 13.68 -8.39 -12.54
C PHE A 55 13.34 -9.17 -13.83
N THR A 56 13.42 -10.47 -13.77
CA THR A 56 13.08 -11.37 -14.89
C THR A 56 11.79 -12.09 -14.57
N SER A 57 10.80 -11.95 -15.44
CA SER A 57 9.53 -12.69 -15.42
C SER A 57 9.05 -12.93 -16.84
N PHE A 58 8.37 -14.05 -17.10
CA PHE A 58 7.89 -14.44 -18.44
C PHE A 58 8.98 -14.33 -19.53
N SER A 59 10.23 -14.67 -19.19
CA SER A 59 11.43 -14.57 -20.07
C SER A 59 11.80 -13.12 -20.46
N GLU A 60 11.22 -12.12 -19.83
CA GLU A 60 11.54 -10.71 -20.03
C GLU A 60 12.36 -10.19 -18.85
N ARG A 61 13.55 -9.66 -19.13
CA ARG A 61 14.43 -9.01 -18.15
C ARG A 61 14.25 -7.50 -18.23
N LYS A 62 13.68 -6.90 -17.19
CA LYS A 62 13.32 -5.48 -17.13
C LYS A 62 13.90 -4.82 -15.89
N PRO A 63 14.15 -3.51 -15.91
CA PRO A 63 14.60 -2.79 -14.71
C PRO A 63 13.54 -2.82 -13.60
N PHE A 64 13.99 -2.88 -12.37
CA PHE A 64 13.14 -2.72 -11.20
C PHE A 64 13.72 -1.70 -10.20
N THR A 65 12.84 -1.18 -9.38
CA THR A 65 13.19 -0.36 -8.21
C THR A 65 12.38 -0.85 -7.03
N GLU A 66 13.04 -1.03 -5.90
CA GLU A 66 12.41 -1.34 -4.62
C GLU A 66 12.91 -0.35 -3.57
N ILE A 67 12.03 0.16 -2.73
CA ILE A 67 12.36 1.05 -1.63
C ILE A 67 11.72 0.49 -0.36
N LYS A 68 12.55 0.25 0.65
CA LYS A 68 12.12 -0.18 1.97
C LYS A 68 12.48 0.87 3.00
N ALA A 69 11.61 1.08 3.99
CA ALA A 69 11.90 1.94 5.12
C ALA A 69 11.33 1.35 6.41
N LYS A 70 11.87 1.77 7.55
CA LYS A 70 11.38 1.34 8.87
C LYS A 70 9.87 1.53 9.00
N GLY A 71 9.24 0.68 9.80
CA GLY A 71 7.80 0.73 10.06
C GLY A 71 6.96 0.07 8.98
N GLY A 72 7.48 -0.93 8.25
CA GLY A 72 6.73 -1.68 7.24
C GLY A 72 6.42 -0.89 5.98
N LYS A 73 7.17 0.18 5.73
CA LYS A 73 7.03 1.01 4.54
C LYS A 73 7.74 0.38 3.36
N TYR A 74 7.03 0.26 2.27
CA TYR A 74 7.48 -0.43 1.08
C TYR A 74 6.95 0.23 -0.19
N TYR A 75 7.77 0.26 -1.23
CA TYR A 75 7.39 0.61 -2.58
C TYR A 75 8.20 -0.23 -3.55
N ALA A 76 7.57 -0.79 -4.56
CA ALA A 76 8.24 -1.42 -5.68
C ALA A 76 7.61 -1.02 -7.00
N HIS A 77 8.48 -0.92 -8.01
CA HIS A 77 8.12 -0.84 -9.42
C HIS A 77 8.90 -1.91 -10.18
N PHE A 78 8.21 -2.80 -10.83
CA PHE A 78 8.77 -3.90 -11.62
C PHE A 78 7.85 -4.23 -12.80
N TRP A 79 8.21 -5.23 -13.58
CA TRP A 79 7.45 -5.62 -14.76
C TRP A 79 7.09 -7.10 -14.71
N LEU A 80 5.84 -7.42 -15.00
CA LEU A 80 5.39 -8.78 -15.27
C LEU A 80 5.26 -8.93 -16.79
N GLY A 81 6.33 -9.45 -17.42
CA GLY A 81 6.46 -9.40 -18.87
C GLY A 81 6.49 -7.97 -19.40
N GLN A 82 5.49 -7.58 -20.18
CA GLN A 82 5.36 -6.22 -20.73
C GLN A 82 4.52 -5.27 -19.86
N HIS A 83 3.99 -5.73 -18.73
CA HIS A 83 3.08 -4.98 -17.88
C HIS A 83 3.82 -4.39 -16.68
N PRO A 84 3.85 -3.05 -16.51
CA PRO A 84 4.41 -2.43 -15.32
C PRO A 84 3.49 -2.72 -14.11
N VAL A 85 4.09 -2.97 -12.97
CA VAL A 85 3.43 -3.17 -11.68
C VAL A 85 4.01 -2.22 -10.66
N HIS A 86 3.15 -1.58 -9.90
CA HIS A 86 3.52 -0.84 -8.71
C HIS A 86 2.80 -1.43 -7.52
N GLU A 87 3.52 -1.56 -6.43
CA GLU A 87 2.94 -2.00 -5.16
C GLU A 87 3.58 -1.24 -4.02
N GLY A 88 2.85 -1.10 -2.92
CA GLY A 88 3.38 -0.38 -1.78
C GLY A 88 2.62 -0.57 -0.49
N SER A 89 3.26 -0.10 0.60
CA SER A 89 2.73 -0.03 1.94
C SER A 89 3.23 1.23 2.63
N ASP A 90 2.35 2.01 3.24
CA ASP A 90 2.75 3.13 4.09
C ASP A 90 2.99 2.73 5.55
N GLY A 91 2.92 1.43 5.84
CA GLY A 91 3.01 0.81 7.16
C GLY A 91 1.64 0.53 7.80
N SER A 92 0.55 1.03 7.22
CA SER A 92 -0.83 0.83 7.69
C SER A 92 -1.79 0.41 6.59
N PHE A 93 -1.51 0.79 5.36
CA PHE A 93 -2.34 0.55 4.19
C PHE A 93 -1.49 -0.04 3.06
N VAL A 94 -1.93 -1.17 2.51
CA VAL A 94 -1.22 -1.88 1.44
C VAL A 94 -1.99 -1.76 0.13
N TRP A 95 -1.29 -1.49 -0.96
CA TRP A 95 -1.87 -1.24 -2.26
C TRP A 95 -1.05 -1.83 -3.41
N THR A 96 -1.71 -2.06 -4.54
CA THR A 96 -1.10 -2.51 -5.80
C THR A 96 -1.86 -1.96 -7.00
N ASP A 97 -1.20 -1.85 -8.14
CA ASP A 97 -1.81 -1.54 -9.44
C ASP A 97 -1.69 -2.72 -10.43
N ASP A 98 -1.83 -3.92 -9.92
CA ASP A 98 -1.72 -5.16 -10.71
C ASP A 98 -2.51 -5.05 -12.03
N PRO A 99 -1.83 -5.11 -13.19
CA PRO A 99 -2.44 -4.92 -14.50
C PRO A 99 -3.38 -6.05 -14.92
N TRP A 100 -3.31 -7.22 -14.26
CA TRP A 100 -4.12 -8.38 -14.61
C TRP A 100 -5.61 -8.23 -14.28
N PHE A 101 -5.95 -7.29 -13.42
CA PHE A 101 -7.35 -6.96 -13.13
C PHE A 101 -7.94 -5.92 -14.08
N GLU A 102 -7.18 -5.50 -15.12
CA GLU A 102 -7.60 -4.48 -16.07
C GLU A 102 -8.10 -3.16 -15.43
N LEU A 103 -7.65 -2.90 -14.20
CA LEU A 103 -7.98 -1.68 -13.50
C LEU A 103 -6.97 -0.59 -13.87
N PRO A 104 -7.44 0.60 -14.28
CA PRO A 104 -6.55 1.67 -14.74
C PRO A 104 -5.92 2.48 -13.60
N TYR A 105 -5.97 1.98 -12.37
CA TYR A 105 -5.51 2.69 -11.17
C TYR A 105 -5.12 1.73 -10.05
N ALA A 106 -4.21 2.19 -9.20
CA ALA A 106 -3.85 1.48 -8.00
C ALA A 106 -5.03 1.35 -7.03
N ARG A 107 -5.08 0.24 -6.30
CA ARG A 107 -6.17 -0.13 -5.38
C ARG A 107 -5.62 -0.70 -4.08
N LYS A 108 -6.48 -0.84 -3.09
CA LYS A 108 -6.17 -1.64 -1.91
C LYS A 108 -5.83 -3.08 -2.34
N ALA A 109 -4.76 -3.63 -1.77
CA ALA A 109 -4.40 -5.02 -1.97
C ALA A 109 -5.49 -5.96 -1.39
N SER A 110 -5.72 -7.09 -2.05
CA SER A 110 -6.52 -8.20 -1.49
C SER A 110 -5.79 -8.80 -0.27
N PRO A 111 -6.45 -9.55 0.59
CA PRO A 111 -5.78 -10.16 1.75
C PRO A 111 -4.55 -11.02 1.39
N VAL A 112 -4.58 -11.73 0.26
CA VAL A 112 -3.45 -12.54 -0.21
C VAL A 112 -2.30 -11.65 -0.69
N GLU A 113 -2.58 -10.63 -1.49
CA GLU A 113 -1.57 -9.67 -1.96
C GLU A 113 -0.98 -8.88 -0.79
N GLU A 114 -1.83 -8.46 0.17
CA GLU A 114 -1.41 -7.74 1.37
C GLU A 114 -0.39 -8.55 2.16
N SER A 115 -0.66 -9.83 2.40
CA SER A 115 0.27 -10.72 3.11
C SER A 115 1.63 -10.79 2.42
N VAL A 116 1.66 -10.95 1.09
CA VAL A 116 2.90 -11.02 0.30
C VAL A 116 3.65 -9.70 0.30
N ILE A 117 2.95 -8.57 0.13
CA ILE A 117 3.58 -7.24 0.15
C ILE A 117 4.16 -6.93 1.53
N LEU A 118 3.48 -7.33 2.62
CA LEU A 118 3.99 -7.19 3.97
C LEU A 118 5.23 -8.06 4.22
N GLN A 119 5.30 -9.28 3.66
CA GLN A 119 6.54 -10.07 3.68
C GLN A 119 7.70 -9.34 2.97
N LYS A 120 7.45 -8.79 1.77
CA LYS A 120 8.44 -7.99 1.03
C LYS A 120 8.86 -6.73 1.79
N SER A 121 7.96 -6.15 2.58
CA SER A 121 8.20 -4.94 3.37
C SER A 121 9.08 -5.18 4.60
N ASP A 122 9.31 -6.42 4.99
CA ASP A 122 10.32 -6.73 6.01
C ASP A 122 11.60 -6.01 5.64
N PHE A 123 12.04 -5.13 6.55
CA PHE A 123 13.04 -4.13 6.22
C PHE A 123 14.35 -4.77 5.81
N PHE A 124 14.56 -6.00 6.24
CA PHE A 124 15.77 -6.72 5.91
C PHE A 124 15.57 -8.24 5.93
N THR A 125 15.82 -8.89 7.06
CA THR A 125 15.50 -10.29 7.30
C THR A 125 14.36 -10.37 8.32
N PRO A 126 13.42 -11.30 8.20
CA PRO A 126 12.31 -11.41 9.14
C PRO A 126 12.78 -11.72 10.58
N PHE A 127 14.02 -12.19 10.74
CA PHE A 127 14.60 -12.54 12.04
C PHE A 127 15.03 -11.33 12.89
N ILE A 128 15.27 -10.15 12.29
CA ILE A 128 15.53 -8.94 13.07
C ILE A 128 14.28 -8.54 13.83
N ASN A 129 14.41 -8.45 15.17
CA ASN A 129 13.32 -8.10 16.08
C ASN A 129 12.07 -8.98 15.91
N TYR A 130 12.25 -10.25 15.52
CA TYR A 130 11.13 -11.15 15.21
C TYR A 130 10.16 -11.30 16.39
N ALA A 131 10.66 -11.37 17.63
CA ALA A 131 9.82 -11.48 18.82
C ALA A 131 9.02 -10.20 19.08
N GLU A 132 9.61 -9.00 18.82
CA GLU A 132 8.92 -7.72 18.94
C GLU A 132 7.83 -7.55 17.87
N LYS A 133 8.02 -8.17 16.70
CA LYS A 133 7.00 -8.26 15.63
C LYS A 133 5.88 -9.27 15.96
N GLY A 134 5.98 -9.99 17.09
CA GLY A 134 5.05 -11.04 17.47
C GLY A 134 5.28 -12.39 16.77
N TYR A 135 6.41 -12.55 16.06
CA TYR A 135 6.74 -13.79 15.37
C TYR A 135 7.35 -14.80 16.34
N LYS A 136 7.24 -16.09 16.00
CA LYS A 136 7.86 -17.21 16.73
C LYS A 136 8.79 -17.96 15.81
N ALA A 137 10.02 -18.25 16.27
CA ALA A 137 10.99 -19.04 15.52
C ALA A 137 11.25 -20.37 16.25
N THR A 138 11.30 -21.46 15.48
CA THR A 138 11.59 -22.81 15.97
C THR A 138 12.72 -23.41 15.15
N PHE A 139 13.72 -23.95 15.81
CA PHE A 139 14.78 -24.71 15.15
C PHE A 139 14.36 -26.17 14.95
N ASP A 140 14.19 -26.59 13.69
CA ASP A 140 13.68 -27.92 13.32
C ASP A 140 14.82 -28.93 13.06
N GLY A 141 16.08 -28.49 13.18
CA GLY A 141 17.25 -29.35 12.97
C GLY A 141 18.12 -28.93 11.79
N LYS A 142 19.03 -29.83 11.41
CA LYS A 142 19.90 -29.64 10.24
C LYS A 142 19.47 -30.56 9.11
N GLU A 143 19.57 -30.05 7.91
CA GLU A 143 19.34 -30.81 6.65
C GLU A 143 20.47 -30.56 5.66
N VAL A 144 20.52 -31.38 4.62
CA VAL A 144 21.38 -31.14 3.44
C VAL A 144 20.49 -30.83 2.25
N LYS A 145 20.63 -29.62 1.70
CA LYS A 145 19.95 -29.17 0.49
C LYS A 145 20.97 -28.98 -0.62
N GLU A 146 20.87 -29.73 -1.70
CA GLU A 146 21.77 -29.67 -2.85
C GLU A 146 23.28 -29.71 -2.47
N GLY A 147 23.62 -30.51 -1.45
CA GLY A 147 24.99 -30.66 -0.95
C GLY A 147 25.43 -29.62 0.06
N VAL A 148 24.58 -28.66 0.41
CA VAL A 148 24.83 -27.64 1.44
C VAL A 148 24.14 -28.03 2.75
N GLU A 149 24.91 -28.09 3.86
CA GLU A 149 24.33 -28.25 5.18
C GLU A 149 23.66 -26.95 5.62
N VAL A 150 22.41 -27.03 6.04
CA VAL A 150 21.58 -25.90 6.42
C VAL A 150 20.89 -26.10 7.76
N PHE A 151 20.67 -25.02 8.48
CA PHE A 151 19.74 -25.00 9.63
C PHE A 151 18.33 -24.78 9.09
N LYS A 152 17.40 -25.66 9.46
CA LYS A 152 15.98 -25.50 9.12
C LYS A 152 15.29 -24.80 10.28
N ILE A 153 14.57 -23.73 9.98
CA ILE A 153 13.87 -22.89 10.95
C ILE A 153 12.44 -22.68 10.45
N THR A 154 11.47 -22.96 11.29
CA THR A 154 10.09 -22.53 11.07
C THR A 154 9.88 -21.17 11.73
N LEU A 155 9.46 -20.17 10.96
CA LEU A 155 9.07 -18.85 11.44
C LEU A 155 7.54 -18.74 11.32
N THR A 156 6.85 -18.59 12.46
CA THR A 156 5.39 -18.33 12.49
C THR A 156 5.17 -16.83 12.64
N ARG A 157 4.48 -16.22 11.69
CA ARG A 157 4.10 -14.81 11.72
C ARG A 157 2.93 -14.57 12.70
N ASN A 158 2.67 -13.31 13.01
CA ASN A 158 1.58 -12.93 13.93
C ASN A 158 0.17 -13.23 13.40
N ASP A 159 -0.01 -13.37 12.08
CA ASP A 159 -1.23 -13.82 11.41
C ASP A 159 -1.39 -15.35 11.39
N GLY A 160 -0.42 -16.09 11.92
CA GLY A 160 -0.40 -17.55 11.99
C GLY A 160 0.20 -18.23 10.76
N GLN A 161 0.67 -17.51 9.76
CA GLN A 161 1.37 -18.08 8.60
C GLN A 161 2.72 -18.65 9.02
N ASN A 162 3.09 -19.81 8.45
CA ASN A 162 4.36 -20.46 8.68
C ASN A 162 5.26 -20.35 7.45
N GLU A 163 6.47 -19.90 7.68
CA GLU A 163 7.54 -19.86 6.71
C GLU A 163 8.63 -20.86 7.11
N THR A 164 9.21 -21.55 6.14
CA THR A 164 10.37 -22.40 6.37
C THR A 164 11.62 -21.72 5.81
N TRP A 165 12.57 -21.43 6.68
CA TRP A 165 13.84 -20.80 6.32
C TRP A 165 14.99 -21.79 6.48
N TYR A 166 15.87 -21.80 5.51
CA TYR A 166 17.11 -22.59 5.50
C TYR A 166 18.30 -21.64 5.51
N LEU A 167 19.05 -21.64 6.61
CA LEU A 167 20.28 -20.85 6.75
C LEU A 167 21.49 -21.76 6.51
N ASN A 168 22.45 -21.31 5.73
CA ASN A 168 23.69 -22.04 5.52
C ASN A 168 24.42 -22.23 6.87
N SER A 169 24.75 -23.47 7.22
CA SER A 169 25.31 -23.79 8.57
C SER A 169 26.72 -23.24 8.81
N LYS A 170 27.42 -22.79 7.75
CA LYS A 170 28.78 -22.21 7.83
C LYS A 170 28.75 -20.70 7.86
N THR A 171 27.94 -20.08 6.98
CA THR A 171 27.90 -18.62 6.83
C THR A 171 26.80 -17.96 7.64
N TYR A 172 25.78 -18.72 8.05
CA TYR A 172 24.54 -18.27 8.70
C TYR A 172 23.67 -17.34 7.86
N LEU A 173 24.03 -17.13 6.58
CA LEU A 173 23.23 -16.38 5.64
C LEU A 173 22.09 -17.26 5.10
N GLU A 174 21.05 -16.63 4.54
CA GLU A 174 19.94 -17.35 3.90
C GLU A 174 20.46 -18.20 2.75
N TYR A 175 19.97 -19.42 2.67
CA TYR A 175 20.17 -20.27 1.51
C TYR A 175 18.88 -20.36 0.70
N MET A 176 17.76 -20.65 1.40
CA MET A 176 16.45 -20.79 0.77
C MET A 176 15.35 -20.46 1.78
N ALA A 177 14.19 -20.05 1.29
CA ALA A 177 12.97 -19.93 2.07
C ALA A 177 11.78 -20.52 1.31
N ILE A 178 10.85 -21.12 2.03
CA ILE A 178 9.54 -21.54 1.52
C ILE A 178 8.51 -20.66 2.23
N THR A 179 7.79 -19.85 1.46
CA THR A 179 6.84 -18.88 2.00
C THR A 179 5.57 -18.88 1.16
N ASP A 180 4.50 -18.30 1.70
CA ASP A 180 3.30 -18.03 0.92
C ASP A 180 3.57 -16.92 -0.10
N TRP A 181 2.88 -17.01 -1.22
CA TRP A 181 2.97 -16.09 -2.34
C TRP A 181 1.61 -15.84 -2.97
N SER A 182 1.51 -14.79 -3.76
CA SER A 182 0.34 -14.48 -4.56
C SER A 182 0.62 -14.66 -6.04
N ASP A 183 -0.16 -15.49 -6.69
CA ASP A 183 -0.19 -15.62 -8.13
C ASP A 183 -1.56 -15.22 -8.65
N PHE A 184 -1.67 -14.07 -9.36
CA PHE A 184 -2.94 -13.47 -9.78
C PHE A 184 -3.97 -13.40 -8.64
N ALA A 185 -3.56 -12.86 -7.50
CA ALA A 185 -4.33 -12.80 -6.25
C ALA A 185 -4.79 -14.16 -5.69
N SER A 186 -4.28 -15.27 -6.22
CA SER A 186 -4.50 -16.61 -5.68
C SER A 186 -3.36 -17.01 -4.76
N PRO A 187 -3.62 -17.62 -3.60
CA PRO A 187 -2.58 -18.06 -2.70
C PRO A 187 -1.83 -19.26 -3.30
N VAL A 188 -0.54 -19.18 -3.38
CA VAL A 188 0.38 -20.26 -3.78
C VAL A 188 1.56 -20.30 -2.83
N GLN A 189 2.33 -21.38 -2.85
CA GLN A 189 3.58 -21.47 -2.11
C GLN A 189 4.75 -21.23 -3.07
N GLN A 190 5.78 -20.52 -2.62
CA GLN A 190 7.01 -20.29 -3.37
C GLN A 190 8.23 -20.84 -2.64
N GLU A 191 9.23 -21.22 -3.41
CA GLU A 191 10.61 -21.40 -2.95
C GLU A 191 11.45 -20.20 -3.40
N ALA A 192 12.14 -19.55 -2.48
CA ALA A 192 13.05 -18.45 -2.78
C ALA A 192 14.49 -18.87 -2.44
N VAL A 193 15.40 -18.73 -3.40
CA VAL A 193 16.85 -18.99 -3.24
C VAL A 193 17.57 -17.65 -3.20
N PHE A 194 18.57 -17.53 -2.30
CA PHE A 194 19.35 -16.30 -2.10
C PHE A 194 20.82 -16.58 -2.38
N ASP A 195 21.47 -15.70 -3.13
CA ASP A 195 22.87 -15.85 -3.49
C ASP A 195 23.56 -14.48 -3.64
N ASP A 196 24.88 -14.51 -3.95
CA ASP A 196 25.68 -13.34 -4.24
C ASP A 196 25.62 -12.27 -3.12
N PHE A 197 25.92 -12.71 -1.90
CA PHE A 197 25.95 -11.82 -0.74
C PHE A 197 27.15 -10.86 -0.80
N ARG A 198 26.85 -9.56 -0.78
CA ARG A 198 27.83 -8.48 -0.86
C ARG A 198 27.71 -7.52 0.32
N LYS A 199 28.85 -6.87 0.67
CA LYS A 199 28.85 -5.83 1.68
C LYS A 199 28.40 -4.50 1.10
N VAL A 200 27.40 -3.86 1.78
CA VAL A 200 26.89 -2.53 1.47
C VAL A 200 27.02 -1.67 2.74
N GLY A 201 27.96 -0.73 2.74
CA GLY A 201 28.34 -0.05 3.97
C GLY A 201 28.83 -1.04 5.02
N GLU A 202 28.15 -1.14 6.16
CA GLU A 202 28.51 -2.06 7.24
C GLU A 202 27.61 -3.32 7.29
N VAL A 203 26.69 -3.50 6.33
CA VAL A 203 25.75 -4.64 6.27
C VAL A 203 26.02 -5.52 5.06
N VAL A 204 25.56 -6.77 5.12
CA VAL A 204 25.69 -7.76 4.04
C VAL A 204 24.30 -8.09 3.52
N LEU A 205 24.13 -8.06 2.22
CA LEU A 205 22.84 -8.25 1.54
C LEU A 205 22.98 -9.19 0.33
N PRO A 206 21.97 -9.99 0.00
CA PRO A 206 21.95 -10.78 -1.22
C PRO A 206 21.78 -9.85 -2.44
N PHE A 207 22.52 -10.13 -3.52
CA PHE A 207 22.42 -9.44 -4.79
C PHE A 207 21.75 -10.29 -5.88
N TYR A 208 21.44 -11.54 -5.55
CA TYR A 208 20.64 -12.42 -6.39
C TYR A 208 19.54 -13.09 -5.56
N ASN A 209 18.38 -13.17 -6.14
CA ASN A 209 17.25 -13.89 -5.60
C ASN A 209 16.46 -14.53 -6.73
N GLU A 210 16.19 -15.84 -6.61
CA GLU A 210 15.33 -16.59 -7.52
C GLU A 210 14.11 -17.10 -6.78
N ARG A 211 12.95 -17.04 -7.40
CA ARG A 211 11.71 -17.56 -6.85
C ARG A 211 11.06 -18.53 -7.82
N VAL A 212 10.69 -19.67 -7.28
CA VAL A 212 9.98 -20.73 -8.00
C VAL A 212 8.61 -20.91 -7.35
N PHE A 213 7.56 -20.80 -8.13
CA PHE A 213 6.19 -21.04 -7.71
C PHE A 213 5.40 -21.66 -8.86
N ASP A 214 4.71 -22.78 -8.56
CA ASP A 214 4.04 -23.59 -9.57
C ASP A 214 5.03 -23.98 -10.72
N SER A 215 4.76 -23.57 -11.94
CA SER A 215 5.63 -23.81 -13.11
C SER A 215 6.41 -22.57 -13.56
N ARG A 216 6.48 -21.52 -12.71
CA ARG A 216 7.10 -20.23 -13.03
C ARG A 216 8.36 -19.99 -12.22
N ILE A 217 9.29 -19.33 -12.88
CA ILE A 217 10.53 -18.87 -12.25
C ILE A 217 10.61 -17.36 -12.48
N THR A 218 10.92 -16.64 -11.41
CA THR A 218 11.28 -15.23 -11.49
C THR A 218 12.64 -15.03 -10.83
N SER A 219 13.45 -14.10 -11.34
CA SER A 219 14.72 -13.76 -10.71
C SER A 219 14.88 -12.26 -10.56
N THR A 220 15.59 -11.87 -9.50
CA THR A 220 15.98 -10.51 -9.22
C THR A 220 17.50 -10.44 -9.17
N GLU A 221 18.08 -9.67 -10.08
CA GLU A 221 19.51 -9.35 -10.12
C GLU A 221 19.69 -7.92 -9.63
N ILE A 222 20.25 -7.75 -8.44
CA ILE A 222 20.46 -6.44 -7.84
C ILE A 222 21.78 -5.86 -8.36
N GLU A 223 21.73 -4.63 -8.86
CA GLU A 223 22.91 -3.91 -9.34
C GLU A 223 23.42 -2.91 -8.29
N ASN A 224 22.50 -2.24 -7.60
CA ASN A 224 22.85 -1.22 -6.62
C ASN A 224 21.90 -1.21 -5.44
N ILE A 225 22.46 -0.98 -4.24
CA ILE A 225 21.72 -0.73 -3.00
C ILE A 225 22.26 0.55 -2.36
N GLU A 226 21.39 1.53 -2.21
CA GLU A 226 21.71 2.80 -1.55
C GLU A 226 21.00 2.86 -0.20
N LEU A 227 21.74 3.21 0.85
CA LEU A 227 21.22 3.29 2.22
C LEU A 227 20.97 4.75 2.60
N ASN A 228 19.90 5.00 3.35
CA ASN A 228 19.55 6.32 3.90
C ASN A 228 19.44 7.41 2.83
N VAL A 229 18.77 7.10 1.72
CA VAL A 229 18.53 8.06 0.63
C VAL A 229 17.43 9.05 0.98
N ALA A 230 17.47 10.23 0.35
CA ALA A 230 16.34 11.15 0.38
C ALA A 230 15.17 10.53 -0.40
N LEU A 231 14.00 10.47 0.22
CA LEU A 231 12.80 9.89 -0.38
C LEU A 231 11.81 10.99 -0.78
N GLU A 232 11.15 10.78 -1.91
CA GLU A 232 10.05 11.64 -2.34
C GLU A 232 8.90 11.57 -1.33
N PRO A 233 8.32 12.73 -0.94
CA PRO A 233 7.19 12.75 -0.03
C PRO A 233 6.03 11.89 -0.54
N GLY A 234 5.55 10.99 0.30
CA GLY A 234 4.39 10.14 -0.03
C GLY A 234 4.67 8.99 -0.99
N ILE A 235 5.93 8.64 -1.28
CA ILE A 235 6.30 7.52 -2.18
C ILE A 235 5.64 6.19 -1.78
N PHE A 236 5.37 5.98 -0.51
CA PHE A 236 4.74 4.78 0.02
C PHE A 236 3.21 4.80 -0.01
N ASN A 237 2.63 5.99 -0.22
CA ASN A 237 1.17 6.14 -0.18
C ASN A 237 0.53 5.62 -1.46
N LEU A 238 -0.71 5.11 -1.33
CA LEU A 238 -1.54 4.82 -2.49
C LEU A 238 -1.57 6.05 -3.41
N PRO A 239 -1.13 5.94 -4.68
CA PRO A 239 -1.15 7.06 -5.61
C PRO A 239 -2.59 7.44 -6.01
N LEU A 240 -2.81 8.70 -6.31
CA LEU A 240 -4.02 9.11 -7.02
C LEU A 240 -3.94 8.68 -8.49
N SER A 241 -5.06 8.24 -9.05
CA SER A 241 -5.16 8.05 -10.50
C SER A 241 -4.95 9.39 -11.23
N GLU A 242 -4.46 9.35 -12.45
CA GLU A 242 -4.18 10.58 -13.22
C GLU A 242 -5.40 11.53 -13.33
N PRO A 243 -6.64 11.03 -13.54
CA PRO A 243 -7.79 11.92 -13.49
C PRO A 243 -8.02 12.53 -12.10
N MET A 244 -7.86 11.74 -11.03
CA MET A 244 -8.11 12.24 -9.68
C MET A 244 -7.03 13.23 -9.20
N LYS A 245 -5.78 13.14 -9.71
CA LYS A 245 -4.76 14.16 -9.47
C LYS A 245 -5.19 15.55 -9.96
N LYS A 246 -5.96 15.63 -11.04
CA LYS A 246 -6.49 16.91 -11.53
C LYS A 246 -7.48 17.57 -10.57
N LEU A 247 -8.12 16.77 -9.69
CA LEU A 247 -9.01 17.26 -8.65
C LEU A 247 -8.30 17.55 -7.32
N ASP A 248 -6.98 17.31 -7.22
CA ASP A 248 -6.23 17.45 -5.96
C ASP A 248 -6.20 18.91 -5.44
N PHE A 249 -6.44 19.89 -6.28
CA PHE A 249 -6.58 21.29 -5.86
C PHE A 249 -7.75 21.50 -4.90
N LEU A 250 -8.79 20.66 -4.97
CA LEU A 250 -9.94 20.71 -4.05
C LEU A 250 -9.61 20.23 -2.65
N ARG A 251 -8.67 19.30 -2.48
CA ARG A 251 -8.37 18.63 -1.21
C ARG A 251 -7.97 19.62 -0.10
N GLY A 252 -8.56 19.46 1.08
CA GLY A 252 -8.22 20.19 2.30
C GLY A 252 -9.40 20.94 2.91
N GLU A 253 -9.09 21.83 3.83
CA GLU A 253 -10.07 22.65 4.56
C GLU A 253 -10.19 24.03 3.94
N TRP A 254 -11.43 24.47 3.77
CA TRP A 254 -11.77 25.72 3.09
C TRP A 254 -12.69 26.58 3.92
N GLY A 255 -12.46 27.89 3.93
CA GLY A 255 -13.47 28.89 4.22
C GLY A 255 -14.29 29.11 2.96
N VAL A 256 -15.59 29.28 3.10
CA VAL A 256 -16.51 29.45 1.97
C VAL A 256 -17.36 30.70 2.19
N SER A 257 -17.34 31.63 1.24
CA SER A 257 -18.26 32.77 1.16
C SER A 257 -19.33 32.47 0.11
N PHE A 258 -20.59 32.60 0.47
CA PHE A 258 -21.73 32.35 -0.39
C PHE A 258 -22.46 33.64 -0.75
N ASP A 259 -22.56 33.93 -2.03
CA ASP A 259 -23.31 35.05 -2.59
C ASP A 259 -24.43 34.55 -3.49
N ALA A 260 -25.58 35.21 -3.50
CA ALA A 260 -26.70 34.91 -4.36
C ALA A 260 -27.13 36.13 -5.20
N LEU A 261 -27.62 35.86 -6.40
CA LEU A 261 -28.19 36.87 -7.29
C LEU A 261 -29.64 37.15 -6.92
N GLY A 262 -29.90 38.34 -6.39
CA GLY A 262 -31.23 38.80 -6.07
C GLY A 262 -32.11 39.06 -7.29
N ARG A 263 -33.44 39.18 -7.07
CA ARG A 263 -34.43 39.43 -8.13
C ARG A 263 -34.16 40.71 -8.95
N GLY A 264 -33.49 41.70 -8.32
CA GLY A 264 -33.09 42.94 -8.97
C GLY A 264 -31.79 42.85 -9.78
N GLY A 265 -31.19 41.68 -9.92
CA GLY A 265 -29.93 41.47 -10.65
C GLY A 265 -28.66 41.87 -9.89
N ASN A 266 -28.76 42.23 -8.63
CA ASN A 266 -27.61 42.53 -7.76
C ASN A 266 -27.17 41.31 -6.96
N TRP A 267 -25.87 41.11 -6.87
CA TRP A 267 -25.26 40.11 -5.98
C TRP A 267 -25.30 40.60 -4.51
N SER A 268 -25.61 39.72 -3.63
CA SER A 268 -25.57 39.96 -2.18
C SER A 268 -24.94 38.80 -1.45
N HIS A 269 -24.14 39.13 -0.45
CA HIS A 269 -23.60 38.15 0.49
C HIS A 269 -24.74 37.53 1.31
N VAL A 270 -24.79 36.20 1.32
CA VAL A 270 -25.83 35.45 2.04
C VAL A 270 -25.27 34.90 3.34
N ASP A 271 -24.11 34.22 3.26
CA ASP A 271 -23.51 33.53 4.40
C ASP A 271 -22.04 33.17 4.17
N SER A 272 -21.38 32.77 5.27
CA SER A 272 -20.04 32.20 5.27
C SER A 272 -20.03 30.92 6.08
N THR A 273 -19.34 29.90 5.54
CA THR A 273 -19.28 28.57 6.16
C THR A 273 -17.89 27.93 5.96
N SER A 274 -17.79 26.65 6.22
CA SER A 274 -16.59 25.87 5.96
C SER A 274 -16.90 24.60 5.19
N SER A 275 -15.91 24.11 4.47
CA SER A 275 -15.99 22.88 3.72
C SER A 275 -14.69 22.09 3.87
N VAL A 276 -14.80 20.76 3.83
CA VAL A 276 -13.67 19.84 3.86
C VAL A 276 -13.76 18.90 2.67
N PHE A 277 -12.70 18.86 1.89
CA PHE A 277 -12.55 17.92 0.80
C PHE A 277 -11.50 16.87 1.14
N GLN A 278 -11.84 15.59 1.00
CA GLN A 278 -10.94 14.48 1.24
C GLN A 278 -11.14 13.36 0.23
N PHE A 279 -10.05 12.68 -0.12
CA PHE A 279 -10.14 11.44 -0.88
C PHE A 279 -10.51 10.28 0.05
N ILE A 280 -11.49 9.49 -0.38
CA ILE A 280 -11.96 8.29 0.29
C ILE A 280 -11.92 7.10 -0.67
N GLU A 281 -12.18 5.90 -0.18
CA GLU A 281 -12.31 4.66 -0.96
C GLU A 281 -11.20 4.47 -2.01
N ASN A 282 -10.04 4.03 -1.55
CA ASN A 282 -8.87 3.83 -2.42
C ASN A 282 -8.47 5.10 -3.22
N LYS A 283 -8.78 6.28 -2.68
CA LYS A 283 -8.53 7.58 -3.32
C LYS A 283 -9.16 7.78 -4.71
N ASN A 284 -10.14 6.96 -5.06
CA ASN A 284 -10.89 7.08 -6.32
C ASN A 284 -12.20 7.87 -6.18
N ILE A 285 -12.53 8.28 -4.96
CA ILE A 285 -13.64 9.16 -4.65
C ILE A 285 -13.09 10.38 -3.91
N LEU A 286 -13.36 11.58 -4.42
CA LEU A 286 -13.18 12.82 -3.69
C LEU A 286 -14.53 13.18 -3.08
N GLN A 287 -14.56 13.46 -1.77
CA GLN A 287 -15.76 13.84 -1.04
C GLN A 287 -15.60 15.22 -0.44
N GLU A 288 -16.60 16.08 -0.65
CA GLU A 288 -16.80 17.33 0.07
C GLU A 288 -17.87 17.14 1.15
N ASN A 289 -17.58 17.64 2.34
CA ASN A 289 -18.58 17.87 3.38
C ASN A 289 -18.63 19.37 3.62
N ILE A 290 -19.77 19.98 3.32
CA ILE A 290 -20.03 21.38 3.61
C ILE A 290 -21.07 21.44 4.73
N SER A 291 -20.71 22.07 5.84
CA SER A 291 -21.59 22.25 6.97
C SER A 291 -22.34 23.56 6.85
N TYR A 292 -23.57 23.50 7.13
CA TYR A 292 -24.53 24.52 7.51
C TYR A 292 -24.40 25.91 6.87
N ILE A 293 -25.27 26.19 5.95
CA ILE A 293 -25.54 27.55 5.47
C ILE A 293 -26.68 28.11 6.33
N ARG A 294 -26.45 29.24 6.98
CA ARG A 294 -27.31 29.81 8.01
C ARG A 294 -28.78 29.97 7.60
N TYR A 295 -29.07 30.26 6.35
CA TYR A 295 -30.42 30.41 5.81
C TYR A 295 -31.00 29.14 5.21
N LEU A 296 -30.17 28.13 4.95
CA LEU A 296 -30.54 26.80 4.51
C LEU A 296 -29.78 25.83 5.40
N PRO A 297 -30.38 25.42 6.54
CA PRO A 297 -29.74 24.51 7.48
C PRO A 297 -29.66 23.12 6.84
N LEU A 298 -28.77 22.95 5.88
CA LEU A 298 -28.54 21.67 5.22
C LEU A 298 -27.07 21.27 5.35
N GLU A 299 -26.88 20.01 5.63
CA GLU A 299 -25.60 19.36 5.41
C GLU A 299 -25.57 18.83 3.98
N LYS A 300 -24.53 19.15 3.27
CA LYS A 300 -24.36 18.70 1.89
C LYS A 300 -23.08 17.86 1.76
N ILE A 301 -23.23 16.69 1.17
CA ILE A 301 -22.12 15.83 0.75
C ILE A 301 -22.08 15.85 -0.76
N THR A 302 -20.94 16.19 -1.33
CA THR A 302 -20.68 16.10 -2.75
C THR A 302 -19.58 15.07 -2.99
N THR A 303 -19.77 14.15 -3.94
CA THR A 303 -18.74 13.18 -4.32
C THR A 303 -18.37 13.33 -5.78
N TRP A 304 -17.10 13.14 -6.08
CA TRP A 304 -16.56 13.11 -7.45
C TRP A 304 -15.87 11.78 -7.71
N THR A 305 -16.11 11.22 -8.88
CA THR A 305 -15.42 10.04 -9.41
C THR A 305 -15.08 10.29 -10.87
N PHE A 306 -14.20 9.46 -11.43
CA PHE A 306 -13.91 9.49 -12.86
C PHE A 306 -14.50 8.25 -13.55
N ASN A 307 -15.29 8.47 -14.59
CA ASN A 307 -15.84 7.41 -15.44
C ASN A 307 -14.82 7.05 -16.51
N ASN A 308 -14.21 5.89 -16.42
CA ASN A 308 -13.18 5.44 -17.35
C ASN A 308 -13.71 5.13 -18.75
N ASP A 309 -14.96 4.75 -18.90
CA ASP A 309 -15.57 4.46 -20.20
C ASP A 309 -15.91 5.75 -20.95
N ARG A 310 -16.50 6.69 -20.25
CA ARG A 310 -16.92 7.98 -20.84
C ARG A 310 -15.81 9.04 -20.84
N LYS A 311 -14.69 8.79 -20.12
CA LYS A 311 -13.56 9.70 -19.96
C LYS A 311 -13.96 11.07 -19.40
N ASN A 312 -14.88 11.09 -18.45
CA ASN A 312 -15.35 12.31 -17.81
C ASN A 312 -15.54 12.12 -16.28
N TYR A 313 -15.67 13.24 -15.58
CA TYR A 313 -15.99 13.22 -14.15
C TYR A 313 -17.49 13.06 -13.93
N LEU A 314 -17.85 12.33 -12.87
CA LEU A 314 -19.18 12.25 -12.31
C LEU A 314 -19.16 12.93 -10.95
N MET A 315 -20.15 13.78 -10.70
CA MET A 315 -20.36 14.44 -9.42
C MET A 315 -21.79 14.12 -8.94
N THR A 316 -21.90 13.69 -7.69
CA THR A 316 -23.20 13.44 -7.05
C THR A 316 -23.33 14.35 -5.84
N VAL A 317 -24.50 14.99 -5.71
CA VAL A 317 -24.78 15.92 -4.61
C VAL A 317 -25.92 15.36 -3.76
N PHE A 318 -25.63 15.16 -2.49
CA PHE A 318 -26.60 14.75 -1.47
C PHE A 318 -26.82 15.90 -0.49
N ASN A 319 -28.02 16.02 0.00
CA ASN A 319 -28.33 16.93 1.12
C ASN A 319 -29.42 16.32 2.02
N ASP A 320 -29.47 16.77 3.26
CA ASP A 320 -30.35 16.21 4.29
C ASP A 320 -31.80 16.75 4.24
N ILE A 321 -32.03 17.84 3.50
CA ILE A 321 -33.35 18.47 3.39
C ILE A 321 -34.15 17.90 2.21
N TYR A 322 -33.48 17.74 1.06
CA TYR A 322 -34.10 17.30 -0.16
C TYR A 322 -33.69 15.83 -0.42
N SER A 323 -34.64 14.93 -0.39
CA SER A 323 -34.40 13.51 -0.64
C SER A 323 -34.05 13.17 -2.10
N SER A 324 -33.98 14.18 -2.97
CA SER A 324 -33.60 14.00 -4.38
C SER A 324 -32.10 14.23 -4.57
N THR A 325 -31.47 13.24 -5.18
CA THR A 325 -30.08 13.30 -5.60
C THR A 325 -30.02 13.43 -7.10
N ASP A 326 -29.14 14.27 -7.63
CA ASP A 326 -28.86 14.34 -9.06
C ASP A 326 -27.40 14.01 -9.36
N VAL A 327 -27.15 13.54 -10.58
CA VAL A 327 -25.82 13.20 -11.08
C VAL A 327 -25.41 14.21 -12.11
N TYR A 328 -24.29 14.83 -11.90
CA TYR A 328 -23.67 15.81 -12.81
C TYR A 328 -22.48 15.14 -13.48
N GLN A 329 -22.27 15.44 -14.75
CA GLN A 329 -21.13 14.95 -15.49
C GLN A 329 -20.47 16.06 -16.26
N GLY A 330 -19.17 15.96 -16.47
CA GLY A 330 -18.42 16.99 -17.18
C GLY A 330 -16.92 16.76 -17.15
N ASP A 331 -16.18 17.77 -17.60
CA ASP A 331 -14.73 17.71 -17.68
C ASP A 331 -14.14 19.14 -17.60
N PHE A 332 -12.82 19.21 -17.57
CA PHE A 332 -12.09 20.46 -17.70
C PHE A 332 -12.24 21.05 -19.11
N GLN A 333 -12.58 22.31 -19.17
CA GLN A 333 -12.62 23.12 -20.37
C GLN A 333 -11.67 24.31 -20.15
N GLY A 334 -10.44 24.18 -20.67
CA GLY A 334 -9.34 25.07 -20.29
C GLY A 334 -9.06 24.96 -18.80
N ASP A 335 -9.02 26.11 -18.11
CA ASP A 335 -8.75 26.18 -16.66
C ASP A 335 -10.03 26.07 -15.80
N SER A 336 -11.15 25.67 -16.37
CA SER A 336 -12.43 25.56 -15.68
C SER A 336 -12.92 24.12 -15.67
N LEU A 337 -13.43 23.62 -14.52
CA LEU A 337 -14.15 22.36 -14.45
C LEU A 337 -15.66 22.64 -14.54
N ILE A 338 -16.32 22.07 -15.55
CA ILE A 338 -17.75 22.30 -15.81
C ILE A 338 -18.50 20.98 -15.71
N MET A 339 -19.50 20.94 -14.83
CA MET A 339 -20.32 19.75 -14.55
C MET A 339 -21.80 20.12 -14.67
N ASP A 340 -22.60 19.34 -15.40
CA ASP A 340 -24.04 19.57 -15.46
C ASP A 340 -24.85 18.25 -15.53
N ASN A 341 -26.17 18.38 -15.34
CA ASN A 341 -27.10 17.26 -15.32
C ASN A 341 -27.99 17.17 -16.58
N THR A 342 -27.55 17.74 -17.70
CA THR A 342 -28.34 17.77 -18.94
C THR A 342 -28.52 16.39 -19.56
N LEU A 343 -27.57 15.47 -19.38
CA LEU A 343 -27.65 14.11 -19.92
C LEU A 343 -28.40 13.13 -19.02
N VAL A 344 -28.30 13.30 -17.69
CA VAL A 344 -28.97 12.45 -16.71
C VAL A 344 -29.55 13.32 -15.62
N SER A 345 -30.86 13.52 -15.63
CA SER A 345 -31.59 14.15 -14.53
C SER A 345 -32.59 13.17 -13.94
N PHE A 346 -32.48 12.95 -12.63
CA PHE A 346 -33.43 12.13 -11.89
C PHE A 346 -34.64 12.90 -11.39
N THR A 347 -34.65 14.23 -11.55
CA THR A 347 -35.79 15.07 -11.19
C THR A 347 -36.89 14.95 -12.22
N LYS A 348 -37.97 14.21 -11.88
CA LYS A 348 -39.20 14.16 -12.67
C LYS A 348 -40.05 15.38 -12.34
N THR A 349 -39.91 16.42 -13.13
CA THR A 349 -40.83 17.57 -13.14
C THR A 349 -41.33 17.83 -14.54
N GLU A 350 -42.53 18.37 -14.69
CA GLU A 350 -43.08 18.77 -15.99
C GLU A 350 -42.21 19.84 -16.67
N ASN A 351 -41.52 20.67 -15.87
CA ASN A 351 -40.59 21.70 -16.35
C ASN A 351 -39.26 21.56 -15.64
N PRO A 352 -38.37 20.63 -16.05
CA PRO A 352 -37.14 20.38 -15.39
C PRO A 352 -36.20 21.62 -15.46
N THR A 353 -35.62 21.95 -14.31
CA THR A 353 -34.51 22.92 -14.24
C THR A 353 -33.22 22.15 -14.21
N PHE A 354 -32.38 22.37 -15.20
CA PHE A 354 -31.05 21.80 -15.25
C PHE A 354 -30.08 22.67 -14.47
N THR A 355 -29.10 22.08 -13.86
CA THR A 355 -28.10 22.78 -13.02
C THR A 355 -26.70 22.51 -13.54
N ARG A 356 -25.88 23.56 -13.56
CA ARG A 356 -24.46 23.50 -13.93
C ARG A 356 -23.60 24.07 -12.81
N TYR A 357 -22.56 23.33 -12.46
CA TYR A 357 -21.50 23.74 -11.55
C TYR A 357 -20.27 24.11 -12.36
N ILE A 358 -19.75 25.31 -12.15
CA ILE A 358 -18.63 25.88 -12.90
C ILE A 358 -17.55 26.28 -11.91
N PHE A 359 -16.46 25.52 -11.88
CA PHE A 359 -15.29 25.80 -11.04
C PHE A 359 -14.29 26.62 -11.86
N THR A 360 -13.96 27.79 -11.40
CA THR A 360 -13.08 28.76 -12.07
C THR A 360 -12.05 29.35 -11.11
N GLN A 361 -11.09 30.11 -11.61
CA GLN A 361 -10.04 30.77 -10.82
C GLN A 361 -9.30 29.78 -9.91
N ILE A 362 -9.07 28.59 -10.44
CA ILE A 362 -8.48 27.47 -9.69
C ILE A 362 -7.02 27.78 -9.38
N SER A 363 -6.67 27.75 -8.07
CA SER A 363 -5.33 27.96 -7.56
C SER A 363 -5.11 27.15 -6.27
N GLN A 364 -3.89 27.15 -5.76
CA GLN A 364 -3.57 26.55 -4.44
C GLN A 364 -4.27 27.28 -3.27
N GLU A 365 -4.53 28.58 -3.42
CA GLU A 365 -5.08 29.44 -2.38
C GLU A 365 -6.61 29.53 -2.40
N GLY A 366 -7.24 29.17 -3.53
CA GLY A 366 -8.69 29.24 -3.65
C GLY A 366 -9.24 28.95 -5.03
N PHE A 367 -10.55 28.91 -5.10
CA PHE A 367 -11.31 28.77 -6.35
C PHE A 367 -12.70 29.37 -6.19
N VAL A 368 -13.37 29.60 -7.32
CA VAL A 368 -14.76 30.08 -7.36
C VAL A 368 -15.63 28.99 -7.97
N LEU A 369 -16.73 28.68 -7.32
CA LEU A 369 -17.80 27.82 -7.83
C LEU A 369 -19.02 28.67 -8.12
N GLU A 370 -19.44 28.70 -9.39
CA GLU A 370 -20.71 29.30 -9.81
C GLU A 370 -21.72 28.19 -10.09
N ILE A 371 -22.96 28.39 -9.63
CA ILE A 371 -24.08 27.51 -9.94
C ILE A 371 -25.02 28.24 -10.88
N ALA A 372 -25.18 27.70 -12.08
CA ALA A 372 -26.05 28.20 -13.12
C ALA A 372 -27.25 27.25 -13.31
N GLN A 373 -28.36 27.82 -13.76
CA GLN A 373 -29.58 27.09 -14.07
C GLN A 373 -29.99 27.30 -15.52
N SER A 374 -30.56 26.27 -16.15
CA SER A 374 -31.14 26.26 -17.47
C SER A 374 -32.57 25.74 -17.44
N LYS A 375 -33.46 26.31 -18.24
CA LYS A 375 -34.84 25.84 -18.47
C LYS A 375 -35.07 25.30 -19.89
N ASP A 376 -34.03 25.36 -20.75
CA ASP A 376 -34.04 24.99 -22.14
C ASP A 376 -33.06 23.86 -22.46
N LYS A 377 -32.93 22.91 -21.52
CA LYS A 377 -32.03 21.74 -21.64
C LYS A 377 -30.58 22.08 -21.90
N GLY A 378 -30.11 23.21 -21.36
CA GLY A 378 -28.70 23.58 -21.45
C GLY A 378 -28.33 24.46 -22.64
N GLU A 379 -29.32 24.94 -23.42
CA GLU A 379 -29.06 25.92 -24.51
C GLU A 379 -28.61 27.28 -23.93
N THR A 380 -29.25 27.72 -22.85
CA THR A 380 -28.86 28.94 -22.13
C THR A 380 -28.69 28.68 -20.63
N TRP A 381 -27.75 29.40 -20.03
CA TRP A 381 -27.43 29.25 -18.62
C TRP A 381 -27.45 30.60 -17.91
N LYS A 382 -28.07 30.65 -16.72
CA LYS A 382 -28.10 31.83 -15.87
C LYS A 382 -27.47 31.51 -14.52
N VAL A 383 -26.33 32.14 -14.21
CA VAL A 383 -25.70 32.01 -12.89
C VAL A 383 -26.58 32.70 -11.85
N SER A 384 -26.81 31.99 -10.73
CA SER A 384 -27.67 32.44 -9.63
C SER A 384 -26.99 32.38 -8.26
N GLN A 385 -25.96 31.60 -8.14
CA GLN A 385 -25.21 31.41 -6.90
C GLN A 385 -23.72 31.40 -7.17
N LYS A 386 -22.93 31.91 -6.22
CA LYS A 386 -21.48 31.97 -6.28
C LYS A 386 -20.90 31.62 -4.93
N PHE A 387 -19.99 30.69 -4.88
CA PHE A 387 -19.23 30.28 -3.72
C PHE A 387 -17.75 30.57 -3.97
N THR A 388 -17.17 31.37 -3.09
CA THR A 388 -15.72 31.65 -3.11
C THR A 388 -15.06 30.83 -2.02
N TYR A 389 -14.21 29.89 -2.42
CA TYR A 389 -13.43 29.04 -1.54
C TYR A 389 -12.04 29.64 -1.31
N PHE A 390 -11.59 29.71 -0.09
CA PHE A 390 -10.26 30.19 0.30
C PHE A 390 -9.66 29.28 1.35
N ARG A 391 -8.35 29.04 1.30
CA ARG A 391 -7.65 28.20 2.27
C ARG A 391 -7.81 28.76 3.67
N LYS A 392 -8.17 27.89 4.63
CA LYS A 392 -8.05 28.26 6.04
C LYS A 392 -6.57 28.29 6.41
N LYS A 393 -6.14 29.40 7.01
CA LYS A 393 -4.78 29.56 7.54
C LYS A 393 -4.60 28.82 8.83
#